data_6a49b92e0776a0df5f0d4a8fe991a61b
#
_entry.id   6a49b92e0776a0df5f0d4a8fe991a61b
#
_cell.length_a   1.000
_cell.length_b   1.000
_cell.length_c   1.000
_cell.angle_alpha   90.00
_cell.angle_beta   90.00
_cell.angle_gamma   90.00
#
_symmetry.space_group_name_H-M   'P 1'
#
loop_
_entity.id
_entity.type
_entity.pdbx_description
1 polymer ?
#
loop_
_entity_poly.entity_id
_entity_poly.type
_entity_poly.pdbx_seq_one_letter_code
_entity_poly.pdbx_strand_id
1 'polypeptide(L)'
;MSECTHDCGSCSANCSSREGGIPKEKLNDASSVKKVIGVVSGKGGVGKSLVTSMMAVSMQRRGFKSAILDADITGPSIPQSFGVHERATGTETELFPATTKTGIDIMSINLLMENETDPVVWRGPVIAGVVKQFWSDVIWKDIDFMFVDMPPGTGDVPLTVFQSLPVDGIIIVTSPQDLVSMIVTKAVNMAKMMNIPVLGIVENMSYFECNECGKKHFIFGESNLERIAAAHGIPQIARIPINPDFASQVDKGLIELFEGDWLEKIADKVEEA
;
A
#
# COMPACT_ATOMS: atom_id res chain seq x y z
N MET A 1 -13.51 -38.34 -17.87
CA MET A 1 -12.60 -37.35 -17.27
C MET A 1 -11.21 -37.87 -17.51
N SER A 2 -10.45 -37.28 -18.45
CA SER A 2 -9.08 -37.69 -18.75
C SER A 2 -8.19 -37.23 -17.59
N GLU A 3 -7.49 -38.13 -16.97
CA GLU A 3 -6.51 -37.86 -15.92
C GLU A 3 -5.41 -36.95 -16.47
N CYS A 4 -5.18 -35.83 -15.81
CA CYS A 4 -4.10 -34.89 -16.15
C CYS A 4 -2.76 -35.51 -15.73
N THR A 5 -1.89 -35.79 -16.70
CA THR A 5 -0.55 -36.40 -16.46
C THR A 5 0.47 -35.39 -15.91
N HIS A 6 0.09 -34.12 -15.70
CA HIS A 6 0.96 -33.01 -15.25
C HIS A 6 2.20 -32.73 -16.13
N ASP A 7 2.30 -33.33 -17.31
CA ASP A 7 3.32 -32.99 -18.31
C ASP A 7 2.78 -31.93 -19.28
N CYS A 8 2.97 -30.65 -18.89
CA CYS A 8 2.47 -29.49 -19.65
C CYS A 8 3.21 -29.27 -21.00
N GLY A 9 4.34 -29.92 -21.24
CA GLY A 9 5.14 -29.79 -22.45
C GLY A 9 4.54 -30.53 -23.66
N SER A 10 3.83 -31.64 -23.43
CA SER A 10 3.28 -32.53 -24.47
C SER A 10 1.74 -32.51 -24.56
N CYS A 11 1.06 -31.78 -23.68
CA CYS A 11 -0.40 -31.76 -23.58
C CYS A 11 -1.04 -30.77 -24.57
N SER A 12 -1.97 -31.22 -25.41
CA SER A 12 -2.72 -30.40 -26.37
C SER A 12 -4.05 -29.84 -25.82
N ALA A 13 -4.38 -30.10 -24.54
CA ALA A 13 -5.60 -29.60 -23.93
C ALA A 13 -5.47 -28.11 -23.57
N ASN A 14 -6.55 -27.34 -23.82
CA ASN A 14 -6.66 -25.95 -23.36
C ASN A 14 -6.95 -25.96 -21.86
N CYS A 15 -5.88 -25.86 -21.05
CA CYS A 15 -5.94 -25.97 -19.61
C CYS A 15 -5.68 -24.60 -18.98
N SER A 16 -6.56 -24.14 -18.10
CA SER A 16 -6.40 -22.88 -17.33
C SER A 16 -5.11 -22.82 -16.50
N SER A 17 -4.51 -23.98 -16.21
CA SER A 17 -3.18 -24.07 -15.57
C SER A 17 -2.01 -23.68 -16.49
N ARG A 18 -2.22 -23.49 -17.81
CA ARG A 18 -1.19 -23.03 -18.77
C ARG A 18 -1.05 -21.51 -18.81
N GLU A 19 -2.12 -20.78 -18.51
CA GLU A 19 -2.08 -19.35 -18.27
C GLU A 19 -1.63 -19.13 -16.82
N GLY A 20 -0.34 -19.34 -16.57
CA GLY A 20 0.31 -19.50 -15.28
C GLY A 20 0.22 -18.33 -14.30
N GLY A 21 -0.97 -17.89 -13.94
CA GLY A 21 -1.24 -16.93 -12.88
C GLY A 21 -2.20 -17.50 -11.84
N ILE A 22 -1.96 -17.22 -10.57
CA ILE A 22 -2.97 -17.42 -9.53
C ILE A 22 -4.16 -16.54 -9.91
N PRO A 23 -5.39 -17.09 -10.03
CA PRO A 23 -6.55 -16.28 -10.39
C PRO A 23 -6.72 -15.17 -9.35
N LYS A 24 -6.91 -13.93 -9.84
CA LYS A 24 -7.19 -12.78 -8.98
C LYS A 24 -8.53 -12.99 -8.30
N GLU A 25 -8.63 -12.58 -7.03
CA GLU A 25 -9.88 -12.60 -6.30
C GLU A 25 -10.88 -11.64 -6.95
N LYS A 26 -12.13 -12.07 -7.02
CA LYS A 26 -13.20 -11.22 -7.55
C LYS A 26 -13.60 -10.18 -6.51
N LEU A 27 -13.84 -8.98 -6.99
CA LEU A 27 -14.47 -7.93 -6.20
C LEU A 27 -15.94 -8.30 -5.96
N ASN A 28 -16.52 -7.84 -4.86
CA ASN A 28 -17.96 -7.97 -4.61
C ASN A 28 -18.77 -7.34 -5.75
N ASP A 29 -19.87 -7.98 -6.15
CA ASP A 29 -20.70 -7.51 -7.28
C ASP A 29 -21.31 -6.10 -7.05
N ALA A 30 -21.45 -5.67 -5.78
CA ALA A 30 -21.91 -4.32 -5.42
C ALA A 30 -20.77 -3.28 -5.33
N SER A 31 -19.55 -3.67 -5.64
CA SER A 31 -18.35 -2.86 -5.53
C SER A 31 -17.80 -2.42 -6.89
N SER A 32 -17.13 -1.28 -6.90
CA SER A 32 -16.40 -0.78 -8.08
C SER A 32 -15.11 -0.10 -7.62
N VAL A 33 -13.96 -0.59 -8.12
CA VAL A 33 -12.63 -0.01 -7.88
C VAL A 33 -11.92 0.10 -9.23
N LYS A 34 -11.52 1.31 -9.63
CA LYS A 34 -10.93 1.54 -10.95
C LYS A 34 -9.44 1.22 -10.97
N LYS A 35 -8.70 1.63 -9.92
CA LYS A 35 -7.24 1.46 -9.82
C LYS A 35 -6.84 1.00 -8.44
N VAL A 36 -5.92 0.04 -8.37
CA VAL A 36 -5.38 -0.52 -7.13
C VAL A 36 -3.87 -0.30 -7.09
N ILE A 37 -3.40 0.48 -6.12
CA ILE A 37 -2.00 0.87 -5.96
C ILE A 37 -1.43 0.26 -4.69
N GLY A 38 -0.45 -0.63 -4.83
CA GLY A 38 0.24 -1.22 -3.67
C GLY A 38 1.32 -0.28 -3.14
N VAL A 39 1.33 -0.05 -1.82
CA VAL A 39 2.42 0.69 -1.16
C VAL A 39 3.27 -0.32 -0.40
N VAL A 40 4.53 -0.42 -0.79
CA VAL A 40 5.45 -1.46 -0.32
C VAL A 40 6.68 -0.87 0.36
N SER A 41 7.26 -1.63 1.28
CA SER A 41 8.56 -1.30 1.87
C SER A 41 9.37 -2.57 2.09
N GLY A 42 10.69 -2.48 1.96
CA GLY A 42 11.56 -3.64 2.18
C GLY A 42 11.85 -3.92 3.65
N LYS A 43 11.50 -3.01 4.56
CA LYS A 43 11.62 -3.15 6.03
C LYS A 43 10.52 -2.39 6.74
N GLY A 44 10.26 -2.75 8.01
CA GLY A 44 9.35 -2.00 8.88
C GLY A 44 9.93 -0.65 9.33
N GLY A 45 9.06 0.26 9.77
CA GLY A 45 9.46 1.54 10.38
C GLY A 45 9.93 2.63 9.41
N VAL A 46 9.75 2.48 8.10
CA VAL A 46 10.10 3.51 7.11
C VAL A 46 8.98 4.51 6.85
N GLY A 47 7.82 4.34 7.49
CA GLY A 47 6.65 5.20 7.29
C GLY A 47 5.80 4.83 6.08
N LYS A 48 5.73 3.54 5.73
CA LYS A 48 4.90 3.02 4.65
C LYS A 48 3.44 3.45 4.79
N SER A 49 2.81 3.15 5.93
CA SER A 49 1.41 3.49 6.22
C SER A 49 1.15 5.00 6.21
N LEU A 50 2.14 5.80 6.64
CA LEU A 50 2.10 7.24 6.51
C LEU A 50 2.00 7.67 5.04
N VAL A 51 2.87 7.14 4.18
CA VAL A 51 2.85 7.44 2.74
C VAL A 51 1.56 6.95 2.10
N THR A 52 1.07 5.76 2.48
CA THR A 52 -0.24 5.24 2.03
C THR A 52 -1.37 6.22 2.34
N SER A 53 -1.43 6.69 3.58
CA SER A 53 -2.43 7.66 4.03
C SER A 53 -2.31 9.00 3.29
N MET A 54 -1.08 9.53 3.16
CA MET A 54 -0.83 10.78 2.42
C MET A 54 -1.24 10.68 0.95
N MET A 55 -0.97 9.55 0.29
CA MET A 55 -1.38 9.33 -1.10
C MET A 55 -2.91 9.33 -1.23
N ALA A 56 -3.63 8.63 -0.35
CA ALA A 56 -5.08 8.64 -0.35
C ALA A 56 -5.65 10.06 -0.13
N VAL A 57 -5.08 10.82 0.81
CA VAL A 57 -5.47 12.23 1.04
C VAL A 57 -5.15 13.10 -0.16
N SER A 58 -3.98 12.93 -0.81
CA SER A 58 -3.62 13.70 -2.01
C SER A 58 -4.59 13.45 -3.16
N MET A 59 -4.97 12.20 -3.42
CA MET A 59 -5.94 11.88 -4.46
C MET A 59 -7.35 12.38 -4.11
N GLN A 60 -7.76 12.29 -2.84
CA GLN A 60 -9.04 12.84 -2.37
C GLN A 60 -9.10 14.37 -2.57
N ARG A 61 -8.00 15.10 -2.28
CA ARG A 61 -7.90 16.55 -2.51
C ARG A 61 -7.98 16.94 -3.98
N ARG A 62 -7.57 16.05 -4.88
CA ARG A 62 -7.72 16.20 -6.35
C ARG A 62 -9.13 15.90 -6.85
N GLY A 63 -10.06 15.51 -5.97
CA GLY A 63 -11.45 15.19 -6.28
C GLY A 63 -11.73 13.76 -6.69
N PHE A 64 -10.77 12.86 -6.52
CA PHE A 64 -10.96 11.42 -6.74
C PHE A 64 -11.46 10.74 -5.47
N LYS A 65 -12.34 9.79 -5.59
CA LYS A 65 -12.77 8.97 -4.47
C LYS A 65 -11.70 7.93 -4.12
N SER A 66 -11.12 8.08 -2.94
CA SER A 66 -10.02 7.24 -2.48
C SER A 66 -10.45 6.23 -1.42
N ALA A 67 -9.78 5.09 -1.39
CA ALA A 67 -9.92 4.09 -0.34
C ALA A 67 -8.55 3.55 0.10
N ILE A 68 -8.49 3.02 1.32
CA ILE A 68 -7.32 2.33 1.87
C ILE A 68 -7.72 0.94 2.34
N LEU A 69 -7.05 -0.08 1.81
CA LEU A 69 -7.09 -1.43 2.30
C LEU A 69 -5.80 -1.68 3.10
N ASP A 70 -5.93 -1.74 4.43
CA ASP A 70 -4.82 -2.00 5.34
C ASP A 70 -4.53 -3.50 5.40
N ALA A 71 -3.50 -3.92 4.68
CA ALA A 71 -3.02 -5.30 4.64
C ALA A 71 -1.88 -5.57 5.63
N ASP A 72 -1.40 -4.57 6.39
CA ASP A 72 -0.41 -4.73 7.46
C ASP A 72 -1.10 -5.15 8.77
N ILE A 73 -1.68 -6.35 8.76
CA ILE A 73 -2.48 -6.91 9.86
C ILE A 73 -1.73 -6.94 11.20
N THR A 74 -0.40 -7.03 11.16
CA THR A 74 0.43 -7.15 12.36
C THR A 74 0.76 -5.84 13.05
N GLY A 75 0.64 -4.74 12.34
CA GLY A 75 0.95 -3.39 12.85
C GLY A 75 0.00 -2.34 12.26
N PRO A 76 -1.33 -2.57 12.30
CA PRO A 76 -2.27 -1.69 11.63
C PRO A 76 -2.30 -0.31 12.30
N SER A 77 -2.01 0.73 11.52
CA SER A 77 -1.91 2.12 12.01
C SER A 77 -2.78 3.11 11.23
N ILE A 78 -3.39 2.65 10.14
CA ILE A 78 -4.17 3.51 9.24
C ILE A 78 -5.36 4.17 9.96
N PRO A 79 -6.28 3.45 10.65
CA PRO A 79 -7.43 4.08 11.30
C PRO A 79 -7.02 5.15 12.31
N GLN A 80 -5.99 4.88 13.12
CA GLN A 80 -5.49 5.82 14.12
C GLN A 80 -4.98 7.12 13.49
N SER A 81 -4.27 7.05 12.36
CA SER A 81 -3.76 8.22 11.65
C SER A 81 -4.87 9.16 11.15
N PHE A 82 -6.05 8.62 10.88
CA PHE A 82 -7.24 9.37 10.48
C PHE A 82 -8.20 9.70 11.64
N GLY A 83 -7.90 9.25 12.86
CA GLY A 83 -8.80 9.39 14.02
C GLY A 83 -10.11 8.65 13.84
N VAL A 84 -10.08 7.52 13.14
CA VAL A 84 -11.23 6.63 12.94
C VAL A 84 -11.18 5.55 14.01
N HIS A 85 -12.15 5.59 14.93
CA HIS A 85 -12.29 4.65 16.06
C HIS A 85 -13.60 3.86 15.97
N GLU A 86 -14.47 4.22 15.05
CA GLU A 86 -15.73 3.52 14.83
C GLU A 86 -15.46 2.18 14.15
N ARG A 87 -16.10 1.13 14.65
CA ARG A 87 -15.98 -0.20 14.06
C ARG A 87 -16.58 -0.23 12.65
N ALA A 88 -16.00 -1.04 11.79
CA ALA A 88 -16.63 -1.40 10.54
C ALA A 88 -17.98 -2.07 10.82
N THR A 89 -18.99 -1.68 10.07
CA THR A 89 -20.34 -2.22 10.18
C THR A 89 -20.57 -3.27 9.10
N GLY A 90 -21.54 -4.14 9.30
CA GLY A 90 -21.84 -5.15 8.30
C GLY A 90 -23.19 -5.83 8.53
N THR A 91 -23.57 -6.63 7.56
CA THR A 91 -24.65 -7.59 7.63
C THR A 91 -24.07 -9.00 7.79
N GLU A 92 -24.88 -10.05 7.68
CA GLU A 92 -24.38 -11.44 7.69
C GLU A 92 -23.48 -11.77 6.47
N THR A 93 -23.60 -11.00 5.38
CA THR A 93 -22.95 -11.29 4.09
C THR A 93 -22.12 -10.15 3.52
N GLU A 94 -22.18 -8.95 4.11
CA GLU A 94 -21.53 -7.75 3.59
C GLU A 94 -20.85 -6.97 4.71
N LEU A 95 -19.66 -6.46 4.43
CA LEU A 95 -18.92 -5.54 5.29
C LEU A 95 -18.91 -4.15 4.66
N PHE A 96 -19.01 -3.11 5.47
CA PHE A 96 -18.90 -1.72 5.03
C PHE A 96 -17.62 -1.12 5.62
N PRO A 97 -16.80 -0.43 4.79
CA PRO A 97 -15.61 0.25 5.29
C PRO A 97 -16.01 1.39 6.22
N ALA A 98 -15.11 1.78 7.10
CA ALA A 98 -15.26 3.03 7.83
C ALA A 98 -14.86 4.20 6.90
N THR A 99 -15.59 5.31 7.00
CA THR A 99 -15.32 6.49 6.15
C THR A 99 -14.74 7.62 7.00
N THR A 100 -13.67 8.23 6.55
CA THR A 100 -13.04 9.38 7.22
C THR A 100 -13.86 10.67 7.06
N LYS A 101 -13.43 11.73 7.73
CA LYS A 101 -14.12 13.05 7.67
C LYS A 101 -14.14 13.65 6.27
N THR A 102 -13.13 13.39 5.44
CA THR A 102 -13.07 13.88 4.05
C THR A 102 -13.64 12.90 3.03
N GLY A 103 -14.09 11.72 3.48
CA GLY A 103 -14.77 10.75 2.61
C GLY A 103 -13.86 9.65 2.05
N ILE A 104 -12.70 9.39 2.66
CA ILE A 104 -11.84 8.25 2.32
C ILE A 104 -12.37 6.99 3.00
N ASP A 105 -12.60 5.93 2.25
CA ASP A 105 -13.06 4.65 2.79
C ASP A 105 -11.86 3.82 3.27
N ILE A 106 -11.94 3.28 4.51
CA ILE A 106 -10.85 2.52 5.13
C ILE A 106 -11.36 1.17 5.61
N MET A 107 -10.59 0.11 5.31
CA MET A 107 -10.77 -1.20 5.92
C MET A 107 -9.45 -1.68 6.51
N SER A 108 -9.48 -1.99 7.81
CA SER A 108 -8.36 -2.49 8.60
C SER A 108 -8.86 -3.50 9.62
N ILE A 109 -8.01 -4.43 10.03
CA ILE A 109 -8.36 -5.42 11.06
C ILE A 109 -8.74 -4.76 12.39
N ASN A 110 -8.13 -3.63 12.73
CA ASN A 110 -8.44 -2.89 13.95
C ASN A 110 -9.90 -2.45 14.03
N LEU A 111 -10.56 -2.24 12.89
CA LEU A 111 -11.97 -1.86 12.83
C LEU A 111 -12.92 -3.04 13.10
N LEU A 112 -12.41 -4.27 13.13
CA LEU A 112 -13.16 -5.49 13.42
C LEU A 112 -12.89 -6.04 14.82
N MET A 113 -11.82 -5.59 15.47
CA MET A 113 -11.40 -6.11 16.79
C MET A 113 -12.21 -5.49 17.93
N GLU A 114 -12.37 -6.25 19.02
CA GLU A 114 -13.05 -5.72 20.23
C GLU A 114 -12.23 -4.64 20.92
N ASN A 115 -10.92 -4.81 20.99
CA ASN A 115 -9.99 -3.81 21.49
C ASN A 115 -8.90 -3.58 20.45
N GLU A 116 -8.65 -2.33 20.11
CA GLU A 116 -7.61 -1.93 19.13
C GLU A 116 -6.19 -2.35 19.56
N THR A 117 -5.99 -2.58 20.85
CA THR A 117 -4.70 -2.96 21.44
C THR A 117 -4.47 -4.48 21.54
N ASP A 118 -5.45 -5.29 21.16
CA ASP A 118 -5.30 -6.73 21.21
C ASP A 118 -4.31 -7.19 20.12
N PRO A 119 -3.32 -8.03 20.46
CA PRO A 119 -2.34 -8.46 19.48
C PRO A 119 -2.95 -9.46 18.50
N VAL A 120 -2.75 -9.23 17.21
CA VAL A 120 -3.09 -10.20 16.17
C VAL A 120 -1.95 -11.19 16.02
N VAL A 121 -2.10 -12.41 16.54
CA VAL A 121 -1.10 -13.47 16.48
C VAL A 121 -1.51 -14.50 15.42
N TRP A 122 -1.49 -14.11 14.16
CA TRP A 122 -1.86 -14.99 13.05
C TRP A 122 -0.66 -15.37 12.19
N ARG A 123 -0.74 -16.54 11.56
CA ARG A 123 0.26 -17.01 10.61
C ARG A 123 -0.02 -16.44 9.22
N GLY A 124 1.02 -16.34 8.38
CA GLY A 124 0.96 -15.76 7.05
C GLY A 124 -0.24 -16.18 6.19
N PRO A 125 -0.62 -17.45 6.07
CA PRO A 125 -1.79 -17.87 5.30
C PRO A 125 -3.12 -17.30 5.79
N VAL A 126 -3.27 -17.13 7.12
CA VAL A 126 -4.48 -16.51 7.72
C VAL A 126 -4.52 -15.02 7.38
N ILE A 127 -3.40 -14.32 7.50
CA ILE A 127 -3.27 -12.91 7.15
C ILE A 127 -3.66 -12.69 5.68
N ALA A 128 -3.10 -13.48 4.77
CA ALA A 128 -3.44 -13.41 3.35
C ALA A 128 -4.93 -13.68 3.08
N GLY A 129 -5.54 -14.62 3.82
CA GLY A 129 -6.96 -14.91 3.76
C GLY A 129 -7.82 -13.70 4.16
N VAL A 130 -7.47 -13.01 5.23
CA VAL A 130 -8.18 -11.80 5.69
C VAL A 130 -8.07 -10.67 4.67
N VAL A 131 -6.89 -10.44 4.10
CA VAL A 131 -6.73 -9.41 3.06
C VAL A 131 -7.59 -9.71 1.83
N LYS A 132 -7.71 -10.99 1.44
CA LYS A 132 -8.63 -11.41 0.38
C LYS A 132 -10.09 -11.11 0.72
N GLN A 133 -10.51 -11.41 1.96
CA GLN A 133 -11.85 -11.08 2.45
C GLN A 133 -12.11 -9.56 2.47
N PHE A 134 -11.13 -8.75 2.84
CA PHE A 134 -11.25 -7.29 2.75
C PHE A 134 -11.45 -6.80 1.31
N TRP A 135 -10.94 -7.52 0.34
CA TRP A 135 -11.18 -7.24 -1.06
C TRP A 135 -12.55 -7.74 -1.53
N SER A 136 -12.92 -9.00 -1.23
CA SER A 136 -14.10 -9.67 -1.77
C SER A 136 -15.40 -9.38 -1.03
N ASP A 137 -15.35 -9.19 0.29
CA ASP A 137 -16.55 -9.14 1.15
C ASP A 137 -16.92 -7.71 1.56
N VAL A 138 -15.96 -6.77 1.46
CA VAL A 138 -16.21 -5.35 1.73
C VAL A 138 -16.85 -4.69 0.52
N ILE A 139 -17.86 -3.86 0.77
CA ILE A 139 -18.54 -3.09 -0.28
C ILE A 139 -17.79 -1.79 -0.55
N TRP A 140 -17.02 -1.78 -1.63
CA TRP A 140 -16.26 -0.62 -2.12
C TRP A 140 -17.05 0.12 -3.19
N LYS A 141 -17.70 1.24 -2.85
CA LYS A 141 -18.58 1.98 -3.77
C LYS A 141 -17.84 3.05 -4.54
N ASP A 142 -17.76 2.88 -5.88
CA ASP A 142 -17.28 3.91 -6.82
C ASP A 142 -15.90 4.47 -6.48
N ILE A 143 -14.96 3.60 -6.07
CA ILE A 143 -13.60 3.99 -5.73
C ILE A 143 -12.79 4.23 -7.01
N ASP A 144 -12.21 5.44 -7.13
CA ASP A 144 -11.29 5.76 -8.22
C ASP A 144 -9.90 5.16 -7.96
N PHE A 145 -9.38 5.35 -6.74
CA PHE A 145 -8.06 4.83 -6.34
C PHE A 145 -8.12 4.14 -4.99
N MET A 146 -7.74 2.88 -4.97
CA MET A 146 -7.53 2.12 -3.75
C MET A 146 -6.03 1.98 -3.47
N PHE A 147 -5.59 2.41 -2.30
CA PHE A 147 -4.23 2.20 -1.82
C PHE A 147 -4.19 1.00 -0.88
N VAL A 148 -3.35 0.03 -1.21
CA VAL A 148 -3.15 -1.15 -0.37
C VAL A 148 -1.90 -0.96 0.46
N ASP A 149 -2.05 -0.81 1.78
CA ASP A 149 -0.93 -0.73 2.72
C ASP A 149 -0.37 -2.13 2.98
N MET A 150 0.71 -2.48 2.27
CA MET A 150 1.26 -3.83 2.24
C MET A 150 2.02 -4.16 3.52
N PRO A 151 2.05 -5.42 3.97
CA PRO A 151 2.96 -5.83 5.03
C PRO A 151 4.42 -5.51 4.67
N PRO A 152 5.28 -5.20 5.66
CA PRO A 152 6.68 -4.89 5.38
C PRO A 152 7.46 -6.10 4.87
N GLY A 153 8.47 -5.85 4.03
CA GLY A 153 9.33 -6.89 3.47
C GLY A 153 8.89 -7.38 2.10
N THR A 154 9.58 -8.41 1.62
CA THR A 154 9.39 -9.05 0.31
C THR A 154 9.15 -10.56 0.47
N GLY A 155 8.54 -10.97 1.58
CA GLY A 155 8.27 -12.38 1.91
C GLY A 155 6.93 -12.89 1.35
N ASP A 156 6.48 -14.02 1.89
CA ASP A 156 5.32 -14.75 1.38
C ASP A 156 3.99 -13.97 1.47
N VAL A 157 3.80 -13.15 2.51
CA VAL A 157 2.53 -12.43 2.70
C VAL A 157 2.36 -11.33 1.66
N PRO A 158 3.31 -10.39 1.45
CA PRO A 158 3.25 -9.44 0.35
C PRO A 158 3.07 -10.11 -1.01
N LEU A 159 3.81 -11.20 -1.26
CA LEU A 159 3.71 -11.93 -2.52
C LEU A 159 2.30 -12.49 -2.74
N THR A 160 1.71 -13.10 -1.72
CA THR A 160 0.35 -13.66 -1.79
C THR A 160 -0.69 -12.57 -2.03
N VAL A 161 -0.56 -11.40 -1.39
CA VAL A 161 -1.45 -10.25 -1.61
C VAL A 161 -1.35 -9.77 -3.06
N PHE A 162 -0.14 -9.59 -3.60
CA PHE A 162 0.07 -9.22 -5.00
C PHE A 162 -0.50 -10.24 -6.00
N GLN A 163 -0.39 -11.53 -5.66
CA GLN A 163 -0.96 -12.58 -6.49
C GLN A 163 -2.48 -12.59 -6.48
N SER A 164 -3.09 -12.16 -5.37
CA SER A 164 -4.54 -12.23 -5.17
C SER A 164 -5.28 -10.99 -5.61
N LEU A 165 -4.72 -9.78 -5.40
CA LEU A 165 -5.35 -8.52 -5.77
C LEU A 165 -4.95 -8.06 -7.18
N PRO A 166 -5.84 -7.37 -7.91
CA PRO A 166 -5.55 -6.81 -9.24
C PRO A 166 -4.75 -5.50 -9.13
N VAL A 167 -3.51 -5.56 -8.64
CA VAL A 167 -2.66 -4.38 -8.43
C VAL A 167 -2.18 -3.83 -9.76
N ASP A 168 -2.50 -2.56 -10.05
CA ASP A 168 -2.14 -1.83 -11.28
C ASP A 168 -0.75 -1.22 -11.23
N GLY A 169 -0.24 -0.91 -10.04
CA GLY A 169 1.10 -0.34 -9.85
C GLY A 169 1.53 -0.33 -8.40
N ILE A 170 2.83 -0.10 -8.16
CA ILE A 170 3.35 0.01 -6.79
C ILE A 170 4.13 1.30 -6.57
N ILE A 171 4.08 1.78 -5.32
CA ILE A 171 4.93 2.83 -4.77
C ILE A 171 5.87 2.17 -3.75
N ILE A 172 7.18 2.37 -3.91
CA ILE A 172 8.18 1.83 -2.99
C ILE A 172 8.52 2.90 -1.95
N VAL A 173 8.37 2.57 -0.66
CA VAL A 173 8.73 3.47 0.45
C VAL A 173 10.02 3.00 1.10
N THR A 174 10.94 3.94 1.29
CA THR A 174 12.25 3.72 1.93
C THR A 174 12.62 4.88 2.84
N SER A 175 13.76 4.79 3.52
CA SER A 175 14.37 5.87 4.31
C SER A 175 15.89 5.92 4.04
N PRO A 176 16.59 7.06 4.19
CA PRO A 176 18.02 7.16 3.92
C PRO A 176 18.83 6.27 4.87
N GLN A 177 19.31 5.14 4.40
CA GLN A 177 20.20 4.22 5.14
C GLN A 177 21.01 3.39 4.14
N ASP A 178 22.12 2.82 4.56
CA ASP A 178 23.10 2.10 3.71
C ASP A 178 22.52 0.94 2.88
N LEU A 179 21.44 0.30 3.35
CA LEU A 179 20.81 -0.84 2.69
C LEU A 179 19.71 -0.48 1.66
N VAL A 180 19.47 0.80 1.41
CA VAL A 180 18.40 1.26 0.49
C VAL A 180 18.50 0.60 -0.88
N SER A 181 19.71 0.53 -1.45
CA SER A 181 19.93 -0.08 -2.76
C SER A 181 19.44 -1.53 -2.82
N MET A 182 19.80 -2.34 -1.83
CA MET A 182 19.39 -3.75 -1.80
C MET A 182 17.88 -3.91 -1.60
N ILE A 183 17.31 -3.09 -0.71
CA ILE A 183 15.87 -3.13 -0.37
C ILE A 183 15.02 -2.72 -1.56
N VAL A 184 15.34 -1.60 -2.19
CA VAL A 184 14.63 -1.12 -3.40
C VAL A 184 14.77 -2.13 -4.54
N THR A 185 15.99 -2.66 -4.76
CA THR A 185 16.21 -3.69 -5.79
C THR A 185 15.36 -4.93 -5.57
N LYS A 186 15.22 -5.41 -4.33
CA LYS A 186 14.34 -6.56 -4.03
C LYS A 186 12.87 -6.25 -4.34
N ALA A 187 12.38 -5.08 -3.95
CA ALA A 187 11.00 -4.66 -4.23
C ALA A 187 10.75 -4.53 -5.75
N VAL A 188 11.69 -3.93 -6.48
CA VAL A 188 11.62 -3.83 -7.95
C VAL A 188 11.63 -5.20 -8.61
N ASN A 189 12.48 -6.11 -8.17
CA ASN A 189 12.53 -7.47 -8.73
C ASN A 189 11.23 -8.23 -8.45
N MET A 190 10.66 -8.09 -7.26
CA MET A 190 9.35 -8.65 -6.93
C MET A 190 8.26 -8.10 -7.88
N ALA A 191 8.20 -6.78 -8.06
CA ALA A 191 7.26 -6.15 -8.98
C ALA A 191 7.41 -6.66 -10.42
N LYS A 192 8.66 -6.80 -10.91
CA LYS A 192 8.96 -7.35 -12.24
C LYS A 192 8.49 -8.80 -12.38
N MET A 193 8.72 -9.64 -11.37
CA MET A 193 8.23 -11.03 -11.37
C MET A 193 6.72 -11.12 -11.46
N MET A 194 6.02 -10.13 -10.90
CA MET A 194 4.54 -10.03 -10.91
C MET A 194 4.01 -9.25 -12.11
N ASN A 195 4.90 -8.73 -12.97
CA ASN A 195 4.56 -7.86 -14.09
C ASN A 195 3.77 -6.61 -13.68
N ILE A 196 4.10 -6.02 -12.52
CA ILE A 196 3.47 -4.82 -11.96
C ILE A 196 4.44 -3.65 -12.12
N PRO A 197 4.01 -2.51 -12.70
CA PRO A 197 4.86 -1.34 -12.85
C PRO A 197 5.19 -0.67 -11.51
N VAL A 198 6.42 -0.15 -11.39
CA VAL A 198 6.82 0.71 -10.28
C VAL A 198 6.54 2.15 -10.67
N LEU A 199 5.59 2.80 -10.01
CA LEU A 199 5.15 4.17 -10.30
C LEU A 199 6.13 5.20 -9.74
N GLY A 200 6.75 4.90 -8.61
CA GLY A 200 7.75 5.78 -8.01
C GLY A 200 8.35 5.24 -6.71
N ILE A 201 9.33 6.00 -6.21
CA ILE A 201 9.97 5.75 -4.92
C ILE A 201 9.76 6.96 -4.02
N VAL A 202 9.35 6.72 -2.77
CA VAL A 202 9.25 7.73 -1.73
C VAL A 202 10.32 7.47 -0.68
N GLU A 203 11.23 8.41 -0.52
CA GLU A 203 12.22 8.43 0.57
C GLU A 203 11.66 9.28 1.71
N ASN A 204 11.13 8.62 2.72
CA ASN A 204 10.66 9.26 3.94
C ASN A 204 11.83 9.52 4.90
N MET A 205 11.71 10.50 5.78
CA MET A 205 12.76 10.95 6.70
C MET A 205 14.06 11.36 5.97
N SER A 206 13.92 11.91 4.76
CA SER A 206 15.05 12.19 3.87
C SER A 206 15.99 13.28 4.41
N TYR A 207 15.42 14.30 5.02
CA TYR A 207 16.17 15.43 5.61
C TYR A 207 15.34 16.09 6.71
N PHE A 208 16.00 16.85 7.55
CA PHE A 208 15.40 17.82 8.46
C PHE A 208 15.66 19.24 7.93
N GLU A 209 14.62 20.06 7.84
CA GLU A 209 14.74 21.47 7.46
C GLU A 209 14.69 22.35 8.72
N CYS A 210 15.72 23.14 8.93
CA CYS A 210 15.79 24.05 10.09
C CYS A 210 14.74 25.14 9.95
N ASN A 211 13.86 25.27 10.92
CA ASN A 211 12.78 26.26 10.92
C ASN A 211 13.29 27.72 10.97
N GLU A 212 14.51 27.96 11.46
CA GLU A 212 15.08 29.30 11.57
C GLU A 212 15.78 29.77 10.30
N CYS A 213 16.49 28.87 9.59
CA CYS A 213 17.34 29.27 8.46
C CYS A 213 17.06 28.52 7.16
N GLY A 214 16.11 27.59 7.14
CA GLY A 214 15.74 26.81 5.95
C GLY A 214 16.81 25.83 5.48
N LYS A 215 17.92 25.66 6.22
CA LYS A 215 19.00 24.74 5.86
C LYS A 215 18.55 23.28 6.03
N LYS A 216 18.77 22.48 4.99
CA LYS A 216 18.52 21.05 5.03
C LYS A 216 19.67 20.29 5.66
N HIS A 217 19.36 19.43 6.62
CA HIS A 217 20.29 18.55 7.31
C HIS A 217 19.96 17.10 7.00
N PHE A 218 20.88 16.38 6.42
CA PHE A 218 20.71 14.95 6.10
C PHE A 218 21.16 14.11 7.30
N ILE A 219 20.27 13.94 8.28
CA ILE A 219 20.56 13.30 9.58
C ILE A 219 21.01 11.84 9.40
N PHE A 220 20.46 11.15 8.40
CA PHE A 220 20.82 9.76 8.08
C PHE A 220 21.80 9.66 6.88
N GLY A 221 22.47 10.76 6.52
CA GLY A 221 23.33 10.83 5.35
C GLY A 221 22.58 11.13 4.05
N GLU A 222 23.32 11.43 2.99
CA GLU A 222 22.79 11.61 1.65
C GLU A 222 22.56 10.24 0.99
N SER A 223 21.39 10.04 0.42
CA SER A 223 21.06 8.78 -0.25
C SER A 223 21.48 8.78 -1.71
N ASN A 224 21.72 7.59 -2.26
CA ASN A 224 21.98 7.37 -3.69
C ASN A 224 20.69 7.04 -4.46
N LEU A 225 19.54 7.56 -4.01
CA LEU A 225 18.25 7.14 -4.51
C LEU A 225 18.07 7.42 -6.01
N GLU A 226 18.56 8.58 -6.51
CA GLU A 226 18.50 8.93 -7.94
C GLU A 226 19.23 7.90 -8.81
N ARG A 227 20.41 7.48 -8.35
CA ARG A 227 21.18 6.46 -9.09
C ARG A 227 20.46 5.12 -9.12
N ILE A 228 19.82 4.75 -8.01
CA ILE A 228 19.06 3.50 -7.91
C ILE A 228 17.82 3.57 -8.81
N ALA A 229 17.07 4.67 -8.74
CA ALA A 229 15.90 4.87 -9.58
C ALA A 229 16.25 4.84 -11.08
N ALA A 230 17.30 5.55 -11.48
CA ALA A 230 17.80 5.56 -12.86
C ALA A 230 18.22 4.15 -13.33
N ALA A 231 18.91 3.38 -12.48
CA ALA A 231 19.34 2.02 -12.80
C ALA A 231 18.16 1.05 -13.04
N HIS A 232 17.01 1.32 -12.45
CA HIS A 232 15.81 0.52 -12.59
C HIS A 232 14.74 1.12 -13.52
N GLY A 233 15.00 2.31 -14.08
CA GLY A 233 14.07 3.02 -14.97
C GLY A 233 12.82 3.52 -14.24
N ILE A 234 12.93 3.85 -12.95
CA ILE A 234 11.81 4.35 -12.15
C ILE A 234 11.69 5.86 -12.38
N PRO A 235 10.51 6.35 -12.84
CA PRO A 235 10.39 7.70 -13.35
C PRO A 235 10.31 8.78 -12.27
N GLN A 236 9.78 8.44 -11.10
CA GLN A 236 9.44 9.43 -10.07
C GLN A 236 10.09 9.11 -8.71
N ILE A 237 10.62 10.17 -8.10
CA ILE A 237 11.16 10.15 -6.74
C ILE A 237 10.53 11.29 -5.95
N ALA A 238 10.08 10.98 -4.74
CA ALA A 238 9.63 11.95 -3.76
C ALA A 238 10.47 11.86 -2.49
N ARG A 239 10.65 13.00 -1.80
CA ARG A 239 11.36 13.07 -0.51
C ARG A 239 10.50 13.77 0.51
N ILE A 240 10.23 13.08 1.62
CA ILE A 240 9.48 13.63 2.75
C ILE A 240 10.48 13.99 3.85
N PRO A 241 10.43 15.21 4.40
CA PRO A 241 11.30 15.61 5.50
C PRO A 241 10.91 14.93 6.82
N ILE A 242 11.83 14.96 7.77
CA ILE A 242 11.51 14.76 9.19
C ILE A 242 10.79 16.02 9.66
N ASN A 243 9.50 15.88 9.98
CA ASN A 243 8.67 16.98 10.45
C ASN A 243 7.96 16.57 11.76
N PRO A 244 8.39 17.10 12.93
CA PRO A 244 7.77 16.78 14.22
C PRO A 244 6.31 17.24 14.33
N ASP A 245 5.95 18.36 13.73
CA ASP A 245 4.57 18.88 13.77
C ASP A 245 3.63 17.95 13.00
N PHE A 246 4.10 17.47 11.86
CA PHE A 246 3.37 16.49 11.07
C PHE A 246 3.20 15.15 11.83
N ALA A 247 4.25 14.64 12.47
CA ALA A 247 4.16 13.45 13.31
C ALA A 247 3.12 13.62 14.42
N SER A 248 3.12 14.79 15.09
CA SER A 248 2.12 15.12 16.11
C SER A 248 0.68 15.19 15.56
N GLN A 249 0.49 15.65 14.32
CA GLN A 249 -0.84 15.64 13.67
C GLN A 249 -1.32 14.21 13.42
N VAL A 250 -0.44 13.35 12.92
CA VAL A 250 -0.75 11.93 12.68
C VAL A 250 -1.13 11.21 13.98
N ASP A 251 -0.37 11.42 15.05
CA ASP A 251 -0.66 10.85 16.37
C ASP A 251 -2.03 11.30 16.93
N LYS A 252 -2.51 12.47 16.53
CA LYS A 252 -3.82 13.01 16.88
C LYS A 252 -4.95 12.59 15.93
N GLY A 253 -4.67 11.74 14.94
CA GLY A 253 -5.66 11.34 13.94
C GLY A 253 -6.04 12.44 12.96
N LEU A 254 -5.15 13.35 12.65
CA LEU A 254 -5.38 14.54 11.83
C LEU A 254 -4.57 14.52 10.53
N ILE A 255 -4.23 13.35 10.01
CA ILE A 255 -3.41 13.23 8.79
C ILE A 255 -4.06 13.92 7.58
N GLU A 256 -5.37 14.02 7.53
CA GLU A 256 -6.09 14.72 6.46
C GLU A 256 -5.77 16.22 6.39
N LEU A 257 -5.18 16.77 7.45
CA LEU A 257 -4.80 18.19 7.53
C LEU A 257 -3.32 18.45 7.18
N PHE A 258 -2.56 17.41 6.77
CA PHE A 258 -1.14 17.63 6.46
C PHE A 258 -0.97 18.71 5.37
N GLU A 259 0.07 19.50 5.54
CA GLU A 259 0.49 20.49 4.56
C GLU A 259 1.80 20.06 3.92
N GLY A 260 1.90 20.13 2.60
CA GLY A 260 3.08 19.78 1.83
C GLY A 260 2.71 19.15 0.49
N ASP A 261 3.58 19.35 -0.48
CA ASP A 261 3.45 18.94 -1.87
C ASP A 261 4.44 17.81 -2.25
N TRP A 262 5.02 17.15 -1.25
CA TRP A 262 6.11 16.18 -1.44
C TRP A 262 5.73 15.01 -2.35
N LEU A 263 4.46 14.64 -2.41
CA LEU A 263 3.96 13.49 -3.17
C LEU A 263 3.30 13.85 -4.51
N GLU A 264 3.23 15.12 -4.87
CA GLU A 264 2.50 15.57 -6.09
C GLU A 264 2.98 14.84 -7.36
N LYS A 265 4.29 14.71 -7.56
CA LYS A 265 4.84 13.99 -8.72
C LYS A 265 4.49 12.50 -8.74
N ILE A 266 4.36 11.89 -7.56
CA ILE A 266 3.91 10.49 -7.46
C ILE A 266 2.40 10.41 -7.72
N ALA A 267 1.64 11.37 -7.20
CA ALA A 267 0.20 11.46 -7.45
C ALA A 267 -0.13 11.66 -8.93
N ASP A 268 0.62 12.53 -9.64
CA ASP A 268 0.51 12.68 -11.09
C ASP A 268 0.71 11.34 -11.81
N LYS A 269 1.72 10.56 -11.38
CA LYS A 269 2.02 9.27 -11.99
C LYS A 269 0.98 8.19 -11.66
N VAL A 270 0.37 8.26 -10.48
CA VAL A 270 -0.75 7.38 -10.09
C VAL A 270 -1.99 7.69 -10.92
N GLU A 271 -2.26 8.97 -11.20
CA GLU A 271 -3.39 9.41 -12.03
C GLU A 271 -3.27 8.95 -13.49
N GLU A 272 -2.04 8.88 -14.02
CA GLU A 272 -1.74 8.43 -15.38
C GLU A 272 -1.78 6.88 -15.53
N ALA A 273 -1.65 6.12 -14.44
CA ALA A 273 -1.56 4.66 -14.44
C ALA A 273 -2.94 4.02 -14.65
#